data_71e57def6ef1ea6a4fd73a407c08c623
#
_entry.id   71e57def6ef1ea6a4fd73a407c08c623
#
_cell.length_a   1.000
_cell.length_b   1.000
_cell.length_c   1.000
_cell.angle_alpha   90.00
_cell.angle_beta   90.00
_cell.angle_gamma   90.00
#
_symmetry.space_group_name_H-M   'P 1'
#
loop_
_entity.id
_entity.type
_entity.pdbx_description
1 polymer ?
#
loop_
_entity_poly.entity_id
_entity_poly.type
_entity_poly.pdbx_seq_one_letter_code
_entity_poly.pdbx_strand_id
1 'polypeptide(L)'
;MENEDTGTVHLRRIDPSQNMRRFYVLAIQPTLFGGASVIRNWGRIGTSGQSKIETFDSDYDAATAAMRLQKAKRRRGYRDDGTT
;
A
#
# COMPACT_ATOMS: atom_id res chain seq x y z
N MET A 1 -7.36 20.09 6.14
CA MET A 1 -7.21 19.55 6.01
C MET A 1 -7.12 18.66 5.69
N GLU A 2 -7.45 18.45 5.56
CA GLU A 2 -7.46 17.63 5.37
C GLU A 2 -7.07 16.69 4.89
N ASN A 3 -7.13 16.22 4.65
CA ASN A 3 -6.90 15.33 4.26
C ASN A 3 -6.47 14.67 3.79
N GLU A 4 -6.56 14.50 3.56
CA GLU A 4 -6.10 14.01 3.00
C GLU A 4 -5.52 12.98 2.36
N ASP A 5 -4.77 12.39 2.45
CA ASP A 5 -4.07 11.17 2.18
C ASP A 5 -4.81 9.96 2.55
N THR A 6 -6.07 10.02 2.44
CA THR A 6 -6.92 8.98 2.93
C THR A 6 -6.70 7.66 2.25
N GLY A 7 -6.10 7.61 1.09
CA GLY A 7 -5.90 6.38 0.37
C GLY A 7 -4.53 5.76 0.49
N THR A 8 -3.66 6.30 1.34
CA THR A 8 -2.28 5.85 1.40
C THR A 8 -1.99 5.12 2.70
N VAL A 9 -1.41 3.93 2.56
CA VAL A 9 -1.03 3.10 3.70
C VAL A 9 0.45 2.78 3.59
N HIS A 10 1.18 2.99 4.67
CA HIS A 10 2.61 2.70 4.75
C HIS A 10 2.82 1.59 5.77
N LEU A 11 3.32 0.47 5.33
CA LEU A 11 3.57 -0.67 6.19
C LEU A 11 5.04 -1.06 6.15
N ARG A 12 5.50 -1.66 7.25
CA ARG A 12 6.85 -2.19 7.35
C ARG A 12 6.83 -3.53 8.04
N ARG A 13 7.79 -4.37 7.66
CA ARG A 13 8.04 -5.61 8.37
C ARG A 13 9.53 -5.69 8.66
N ILE A 14 9.87 -5.70 9.94
CA ILE A 14 11.26 -5.78 10.37
C ILE A 14 11.39 -7.01 11.26
N ASP A 15 12.24 -7.93 10.85
CA ASP A 15 12.48 -9.16 11.59
C ASP A 15 13.98 -9.44 11.55
N PRO A 16 14.73 -8.98 12.56
CA PRO A 16 16.18 -9.16 12.57
C PRO A 16 16.63 -10.61 12.52
N SER A 17 15.84 -11.51 13.08
CA SER A 17 16.20 -12.93 13.09
C SER A 17 16.22 -13.54 11.69
N GLN A 18 15.51 -12.93 10.75
CA GLN A 18 15.49 -13.36 9.36
C GLN A 18 16.15 -12.36 8.42
N ASN A 19 16.83 -11.38 8.99
CA ASN A 19 17.43 -10.31 8.20
C ASN A 19 16.41 -9.65 7.27
N MET A 20 15.20 -9.45 7.77
CA MET A 20 14.11 -8.94 6.98
C MET A 20 13.83 -7.49 7.35
N ARG A 21 13.90 -6.61 6.36
CA ARG A 21 13.62 -5.18 6.51
C ARG A 21 12.90 -4.73 5.24
N ARG A 22 11.58 -4.83 5.27
CA ARG A 22 10.77 -4.59 4.07
C ARG A 22 9.75 -3.50 4.28
N PHE A 23 9.43 -2.81 3.20
CA PHE A 23 8.36 -1.81 3.19
C PHE A 23 7.28 -2.21 2.19
N TYR A 24 6.10 -1.67 2.38
CA TYR A 24 4.99 -1.85 1.46
C TYR A 24 4.13 -0.61 1.54
N VAL A 25 3.96 0.07 0.40
CA VAL A 25 3.15 1.27 0.31
C VAL A 25 2.00 0.98 -0.63
N LEU A 26 0.82 1.41 -0.24
CA LEU A 26 -0.40 1.16 -0.98
C LEU A 26 -1.18 2.45 -1.05
N ALA A 27 -1.51 2.89 -2.26
CA ALA A 27 -2.23 4.13 -2.45
C ALA A 27 -3.36 3.93 -3.45
N ILE A 28 -4.41 4.73 -3.30
CA ILE A 28 -5.51 4.75 -4.25
C ILE A 28 -5.55 6.15 -4.85
N GLN A 29 -5.59 6.20 -6.18
CA GLN A 29 -5.61 7.47 -6.89
C GLN A 29 -6.77 7.48 -7.87
N PRO A 30 -7.67 8.47 -7.78
CA PRO A 30 -8.78 8.57 -8.71
C PRO A 30 -8.29 8.78 -10.15
N THR A 31 -9.04 8.25 -11.11
CA THR A 31 -8.77 8.48 -12.51
C THR A 31 -9.71 9.55 -13.04
N LEU A 32 -9.44 10.02 -14.25
CA LEU A 32 -10.26 11.05 -14.86
C LEU A 32 -11.65 10.56 -15.23
N PHE A 33 -11.85 9.27 -15.32
CA PHE A 33 -13.10 8.71 -15.86
C PHE A 33 -13.93 7.99 -14.82
N GLY A 34 -13.77 8.36 -13.55
CA GLY A 34 -14.65 7.84 -12.51
C GLY A 34 -14.17 6.59 -11.80
N GLY A 35 -13.09 6.00 -12.27
CA GLY A 35 -12.50 4.85 -11.60
C GLY A 35 -11.37 5.25 -10.68
N ALA A 36 -10.58 4.26 -10.28
CA ALA A 36 -9.42 4.53 -9.43
C ALA A 36 -8.33 3.50 -9.69
N SER A 37 -7.09 3.91 -9.45
CA SER A 37 -5.95 3.02 -9.56
C SER A 37 -5.43 2.68 -8.17
N VAL A 38 -5.04 1.42 -8.01
CA VAL A 38 -4.35 0.96 -6.81
C VAL A 38 -2.87 0.90 -7.16
N ILE A 39 -2.08 1.65 -6.43
CA ILE A 39 -0.64 1.75 -6.68
C ILE A 39 0.08 1.09 -5.52
N ARG A 40 0.92 0.10 -5.83
CA ARG A 40 1.71 -0.60 -4.82
C ARG A 40 3.19 -0.36 -5.07
N ASN A 41 3.92 -0.17 -3.99
CA ASN A 41 5.38 -0.07 -4.05
C ASN A 41 5.93 -0.84 -2.87
N TRP A 42 6.85 -1.77 -3.14
CA TRP A 42 7.36 -2.63 -2.07
C TRP A 42 8.80 -2.98 -2.34
N GLY A 43 9.50 -3.39 -1.29
CA GLY A 43 10.88 -3.79 -1.42
C GLY A 43 11.62 -3.78 -0.09
N ARG A 44 12.94 -3.79 -0.19
CA ARG A 44 13.78 -3.69 0.99
C ARG A 44 13.89 -2.23 1.40
N ILE A 45 13.82 -1.97 2.68
CA ILE A 45 13.96 -0.60 3.21
C ILE A 45 15.33 -0.06 2.78
N GLY A 46 15.31 1.14 2.20
CA GLY A 46 16.51 1.77 1.69
C GLY A 46 16.71 1.62 0.20
N THR A 47 15.80 0.91 -0.48
CA THR A 47 15.83 0.78 -1.94
C THR A 47 14.59 1.41 -2.53
N SER A 48 14.59 1.60 -3.86
CA SER A 48 13.40 2.09 -4.56
C SER A 48 12.30 1.05 -4.62
N GLY A 49 12.67 -0.21 -4.57
CA GLY A 49 11.71 -1.29 -4.64
C GLY A 49 11.08 -1.46 -6.01
N GLN A 50 9.96 -2.16 -6.03
CA GLN A 50 9.19 -2.42 -7.23
C GLN A 50 7.82 -1.77 -7.10
N SER A 51 7.19 -1.49 -8.23
CA SER A 51 5.88 -0.87 -8.23
C SER A 51 4.94 -1.58 -9.19
N LYS A 52 3.67 -1.53 -8.88
CA LYS A 52 2.62 -2.03 -9.76
C LYS A 52 1.41 -1.13 -9.65
N ILE A 53 0.80 -0.83 -10.79
CA ILE A 53 -0.41 -0.01 -10.85
C ILE A 53 -1.50 -0.84 -11.50
N GLU A 54 -2.65 -0.88 -10.85
CA GLU A 54 -3.80 -1.60 -11.35
C GLU A 54 -5.00 -0.67 -11.32
N THR A 55 -5.67 -0.51 -12.46
CA THR A 55 -6.77 0.43 -12.58
C THR A 55 -8.10 -0.30 -12.60
N PHE A 56 -9.08 0.24 -11.88
CA PHE A 56 -10.42 -0.32 -11.74
C PHE A 56 -11.44 0.69 -12.24
N ASP A 57 -12.57 0.17 -12.72
CA ASP A 57 -13.63 1.01 -13.25
C ASP A 57 -14.39 1.78 -12.18
N SER A 58 -14.31 1.34 -10.94
CA SER A 58 -15.01 2.01 -9.85
C SER A 58 -14.14 2.19 -8.63
N ASP A 59 -14.45 3.23 -7.85
CA ASP A 59 -13.78 3.46 -6.58
C ASP A 59 -13.97 2.29 -5.63
N TYR A 60 -15.16 1.70 -5.67
CA TYR A 60 -15.47 0.59 -4.78
C TYR A 60 -14.57 -0.61 -5.05
N ASP A 61 -14.38 -0.96 -6.33
CA ASP A 61 -13.54 -2.10 -6.68
C ASP A 61 -12.08 -1.84 -6.30
N ALA A 62 -11.61 -0.62 -6.50
CA ALA A 62 -10.26 -0.25 -6.12
C ALA A 62 -10.08 -0.36 -4.61
N ALA A 63 -11.03 0.17 -3.84
CA ALA A 63 -10.96 0.13 -2.38
C ALA A 63 -10.98 -1.31 -1.87
N THR A 64 -11.81 -2.16 -2.48
CA THR A 64 -11.88 -3.55 -2.10
C THR A 64 -10.56 -4.27 -2.35
N ALA A 65 -9.96 -4.03 -3.52
CA ALA A 65 -8.69 -4.62 -3.85
C ALA A 65 -7.60 -4.15 -2.89
N ALA A 66 -7.57 -2.87 -2.59
CA ALA A 66 -6.58 -2.31 -1.67
C ALA A 66 -6.72 -2.90 -0.28
N MET A 67 -7.95 -3.06 0.19
CA MET A 67 -8.19 -3.65 1.50
C MET A 67 -7.70 -5.09 1.58
N ARG A 68 -7.93 -5.86 0.52
CA ARG A 68 -7.46 -7.24 0.49
C ARG A 68 -5.94 -7.34 0.54
N LEU A 69 -5.28 -6.46 -0.22
CA LEU A 69 -3.83 -6.42 -0.23
C LEU A 69 -3.27 -6.05 1.14
N GLN A 70 -3.87 -5.04 1.76
CA GLN A 70 -3.45 -4.60 3.07
C GLN A 70 -3.60 -5.69 4.11
N LYS A 71 -4.76 -6.35 4.11
CA LYS A 71 -5.01 -7.43 5.06
C LYS A 71 -4.03 -8.58 4.89
N ALA A 72 -3.71 -8.94 3.65
CA ALA A 72 -2.79 -10.01 3.38
C ALA A 72 -1.40 -9.69 3.95
N LYS A 73 -0.96 -8.44 3.79
CA LYS A 73 0.33 -8.04 4.32
C LYS A 73 0.34 -8.03 5.85
N ARG A 74 -0.73 -7.53 6.47
CA ARG A 74 -0.81 -7.50 7.92
C ARG A 74 -0.77 -8.92 8.50
N ARG A 75 -1.40 -9.87 7.83
CA ARG A 75 -1.31 -11.26 8.26
C ARG A 75 0.11 -11.81 8.22
N ARG A 76 0.93 -11.28 7.34
CA ARG A 76 2.33 -11.69 7.23
C ARG A 76 3.25 -10.94 8.18
N GLY A 77 2.69 -10.10 9.05
CA GLY A 77 3.50 -9.40 10.03
C GLY A 77 3.87 -7.98 9.67
N TYR A 78 3.37 -7.45 8.56
CA TYR A 78 3.57 -6.05 8.25
C TYR A 78 2.72 -5.21 9.19
N ARG A 79 3.26 -4.10 9.65
CA ARG A 79 2.60 -3.20 10.58
C ARG A 79 2.69 -1.78 10.09
N ASP A 80 1.81 -0.94 10.59
CA ASP A 80 1.86 0.48 10.26
C ASP A 80 3.26 1.02 10.56
N ASP A 81 3.69 1.93 9.69
CA ASP A 81 5.03 2.49 9.79
C ASP A 81 5.25 3.24 11.10
N GLY A 82 4.22 3.67 11.73
CA GLY A 82 4.35 4.40 12.98
C GLY A 82 4.68 5.86 12.81
N THR A 83 4.80 6.31 11.60
CA THR A 83 4.98 7.73 11.34
C THR A 83 3.63 8.39 11.31
N THR A 84 3.51 9.45 11.94
CA THR A 84 2.24 10.16 11.93
C THR A 84 2.47 11.62 11.71
#